data_7d12d0f67248de92da34d88c625c8be9
#
_entry.id   7d12d0f67248de92da34d88c625c8be9
#
_cell.length_a   1.000
_cell.length_b   1.000
_cell.length_c   1.000
_cell.angle_alpha   90.00
_cell.angle_beta   90.00
_cell.angle_gamma   90.00
#
_symmetry.space_group_name_H-M   'P 1'
#
loop_
_entity.id
_entity.type
_entity.pdbx_description
1 polymer ?
#
loop_
_entity_poly.entity_id
_entity_poly.type
_entity_poly.pdbx_seq_one_letter_code
_entity_poly.pdbx_strand_id
1 'polypeptide(L)'
;MNTRKRLGWLELIEGILLLILGIITLFQPREALRSFVAVYGIIALLTGLVDIAFYIVMERHTGFGPTISLVTGILSVLAGCALIAHPEIGLNLLLIIFPIWFLTHCISRLTHLNIVRLVAGKGSYYLTLIANVLGIVLGVLMLFDPMLSFVSMGALIGSDLILLGMESIVFFIGNCKYRNW
;
A
#
# COMPACT_ATOMS: atom_id res chain seq x y z
N MET A 1 28.81 -15.84 12.56
CA MET A 1 28.53 -14.75 13.51
C MET A 1 28.32 -13.37 12.86
N ASN A 2 28.55 -13.20 11.56
CA ASN A 2 28.39 -11.88 10.86
C ASN A 2 27.00 -11.61 10.25
N THR A 3 26.20 -12.60 9.98
CA THR A 3 24.89 -12.44 9.28
C THR A 3 23.84 -11.78 10.15
N ARG A 4 23.77 -12.09 11.43
CA ARG A 4 22.81 -11.46 12.37
C ARG A 4 23.12 -9.99 12.69
N LYS A 5 24.40 -9.59 12.64
CA LYS A 5 24.77 -8.17 12.79
C LYS A 5 24.33 -7.34 11.57
N ARG A 6 24.43 -7.91 10.38
CA ARG A 6 23.99 -7.24 9.13
C ARG A 6 22.47 -7.08 9.08
N LEU A 7 21.69 -8.04 9.58
CA LEU A 7 20.23 -7.92 9.63
C LEU A 7 19.78 -6.75 10.51
N GLY A 8 20.33 -6.58 11.71
CA GLY A 8 19.93 -5.48 12.60
C GLY A 8 20.22 -4.09 12.01
N TRP A 9 21.36 -3.90 11.33
CA TRP A 9 21.65 -2.62 10.68
C TRP A 9 20.71 -2.35 9.48
N LEU A 10 20.28 -3.39 8.77
CA LEU A 10 19.29 -3.27 7.69
C LEU A 10 17.93 -2.81 8.23
N GLU A 11 17.46 -3.37 9.35
CA GLU A 11 16.22 -2.96 10.02
C GLU A 11 16.28 -1.48 10.45
N LEU A 12 17.43 -1.00 10.96
CA LEU A 12 17.60 0.40 11.33
C LEU A 12 17.55 1.33 10.10
N ILE A 13 18.28 0.96 9.04
CA ILE A 13 18.30 1.75 7.79
C ILE A 13 16.91 1.78 7.17
N GLU A 14 16.22 0.63 7.11
CA GLU A 14 14.86 0.52 6.62
C GLU A 14 13.90 1.40 7.43
N GLY A 15 13.95 1.34 8.76
CA GLY A 15 13.13 2.16 9.64
C GLY A 15 13.33 3.66 9.44
N ILE A 16 14.57 4.12 9.30
CA ILE A 16 14.87 5.54 9.04
C ILE A 16 14.37 5.95 7.66
N LEU A 17 14.60 5.13 6.63
CA LEU A 17 14.11 5.41 5.28
C LEU A 17 12.59 5.49 5.22
N LEU A 18 11.89 4.57 5.87
CA LEU A 18 10.42 4.56 5.94
C LEU A 18 9.88 5.80 6.67
N LEU A 19 10.53 6.23 7.76
CA LEU A 19 10.15 7.46 8.47
C LEU A 19 10.31 8.69 7.58
N ILE A 20 11.44 8.83 6.90
CA ILE A 20 11.69 9.96 5.99
C ILE A 20 10.66 9.95 4.86
N LEU A 21 10.42 8.79 4.25
CA LEU A 21 9.47 8.66 3.16
C LEU A 21 8.03 8.95 3.62
N GLY A 22 7.65 8.49 4.81
CA GLY A 22 6.35 8.79 5.40
C GLY A 22 6.13 10.28 5.64
N ILE A 23 7.14 10.97 6.18
CA ILE A 23 7.09 12.43 6.39
C ILE A 23 6.96 13.16 5.04
N ILE A 24 7.76 12.80 4.04
CA ILE A 24 7.67 13.41 2.70
C ILE A 24 6.27 13.19 2.11
N THR A 25 5.71 11.99 2.26
CA THR A 25 4.36 11.65 1.75
C THR A 25 3.28 12.52 2.39
N LEU A 26 3.41 12.86 3.69
CA LEU A 26 2.46 13.75 4.37
C LEU A 26 2.52 15.19 3.86
N PHE A 27 3.73 15.70 3.58
CA PHE A 27 3.90 17.08 3.11
C PHE A 27 3.65 17.28 1.62
N GLN A 28 3.96 16.26 0.81
CA GLN A 28 3.83 16.33 -0.65
C GLN A 28 3.11 15.06 -1.19
N PRO A 29 1.80 14.88 -0.86
CA PRO A 29 1.09 13.64 -1.19
C PRO A 29 1.03 13.37 -2.69
N ARG A 30 0.84 14.40 -3.52
CA ARG A 30 0.76 14.23 -4.98
C ARG A 30 2.06 13.71 -5.58
N GLU A 31 3.19 14.28 -5.21
CA GLU A 31 4.50 13.91 -5.74
C GLU A 31 4.93 12.53 -5.22
N ALA A 32 4.63 12.23 -3.96
CA ALA A 32 4.87 10.92 -3.39
C ALA A 32 4.05 9.84 -4.10
N LEU A 33 2.75 10.06 -4.29
CA LEU A 33 1.87 9.13 -5.02
C LEU A 33 2.31 8.93 -6.47
N ARG A 34 2.75 10.01 -7.14
CA ARG A 34 3.32 9.91 -8.50
C ARG A 34 4.55 9.01 -8.53
N SER A 35 5.43 9.15 -7.55
CA SER A 35 6.62 8.30 -7.41
C SER A 35 6.24 6.84 -7.15
N PHE A 36 5.25 6.58 -6.29
CA PHE A 36 4.74 5.23 -6.06
C PHE A 36 4.15 4.60 -7.32
N VAL A 37 3.38 5.36 -8.09
CA VAL A 37 2.84 4.90 -9.39
C VAL A 37 3.96 4.52 -10.35
N ALA A 38 5.02 5.34 -10.45
CA ALA A 38 6.17 5.05 -11.31
C ALA A 38 6.92 3.79 -10.85
N VAL A 39 7.17 3.64 -9.54
CA VAL A 39 7.80 2.43 -8.97
C VAL A 39 6.94 1.20 -9.23
N TYR A 40 5.61 1.30 -9.03
CA TYR A 40 4.70 0.21 -9.35
C TYR A 40 4.73 -0.15 -10.84
N GLY A 41 4.85 0.84 -11.73
CA GLY A 41 5.03 0.63 -13.16
C GLY A 41 6.28 -0.19 -13.48
N ILE A 42 7.40 0.08 -12.80
CA ILE A 42 8.65 -0.69 -12.96
C ILE A 42 8.43 -2.14 -12.48
N ILE A 43 7.81 -2.32 -11.31
CA ILE A 43 7.51 -3.65 -10.78
C ILE A 43 6.59 -4.43 -11.71
N ALA A 44 5.52 -3.80 -12.21
CA ALA A 44 4.59 -4.41 -13.15
C ALA A 44 5.28 -4.84 -14.47
N LEU A 45 6.21 -4.02 -14.97
CA LEU A 45 7.00 -4.36 -16.14
C LEU A 45 7.90 -5.58 -15.86
N LEU A 46 8.62 -5.61 -14.75
CA LEU A 46 9.48 -6.72 -14.37
C LEU A 46 8.69 -8.01 -14.16
N THR A 47 7.57 -7.95 -13.44
CA THR A 47 6.71 -9.12 -13.21
C THR A 47 6.12 -9.64 -14.52
N GLY A 48 5.67 -8.75 -15.41
CA GLY A 48 5.17 -9.14 -16.72
C GLY A 48 6.23 -9.82 -17.60
N LEU A 49 7.49 -9.37 -17.54
CA LEU A 49 8.60 -10.05 -18.22
C LEU A 49 8.87 -11.44 -17.65
N VAL A 50 8.79 -11.59 -16.32
CA VAL A 50 8.94 -12.90 -15.65
C VAL A 50 7.80 -13.84 -16.03
N ASP A 51 6.55 -13.37 -16.10
CA ASP A 51 5.39 -14.17 -16.51
C ASP A 51 5.51 -14.65 -17.96
N ILE A 52 6.00 -13.79 -18.87
CA ILE A 52 6.28 -14.18 -20.26
C ILE A 52 7.42 -15.20 -20.33
N ALA A 53 8.50 -14.99 -19.57
CA ALA A 53 9.60 -15.93 -19.50
C ALA A 53 9.15 -17.29 -18.95
N PHE A 54 8.31 -17.28 -17.92
CA PHE A 54 7.71 -18.49 -17.34
C PHE A 54 6.87 -19.24 -18.39
N TYR A 55 6.06 -18.52 -19.18
CA TYR A 55 5.30 -19.12 -20.28
C TYR A 55 6.23 -19.85 -21.27
N ILE A 56 7.30 -19.20 -21.74
CA ILE A 56 8.23 -19.77 -22.71
C ILE A 56 8.90 -21.05 -22.19
N VAL A 57 9.22 -21.09 -20.88
CA VAL A 57 9.88 -22.25 -20.26
C VAL A 57 8.89 -23.40 -20.04
N MET A 58 7.63 -23.09 -19.65
CA MET A 58 6.62 -24.09 -19.27
C MET A 58 5.75 -24.59 -20.44
N GLU A 59 5.69 -23.86 -21.57
CA GLU A 59 4.86 -24.22 -22.73
C GLU A 59 5.13 -25.65 -23.23
N ARG A 60 6.34 -26.16 -22.99
CA ARG A 60 6.75 -27.51 -23.40
C ARG A 60 6.12 -28.64 -22.60
N HIS A 61 5.45 -28.39 -21.47
CA HIS A 61 5.11 -29.46 -20.51
C HIS A 61 3.65 -29.50 -20.02
N THR A 62 2.86 -28.43 -20.14
CA THR A 62 1.54 -28.38 -19.52
C THR A 62 0.55 -27.50 -20.32
N GLY A 63 -0.65 -28.03 -20.62
CA GLY A 63 -1.71 -27.40 -21.39
C GLY A 63 -2.14 -25.97 -20.99
N PHE A 64 -3.41 -25.72 -20.69
CA PHE A 64 -4.08 -24.41 -20.57
C PHE A 64 -3.49 -23.40 -19.57
N GLY A 65 -2.79 -23.85 -18.52
CA GLY A 65 -2.25 -22.99 -17.46
C GLY A 65 -1.25 -21.93 -17.93
N PRO A 66 -0.28 -22.26 -18.79
CA PRO A 66 0.73 -21.31 -19.28
C PRO A 66 0.16 -20.16 -20.09
N THR A 67 -0.95 -20.37 -20.82
CA THR A 67 -1.58 -19.34 -21.67
C THR A 67 -2.06 -18.14 -20.85
N ILE A 68 -2.56 -18.37 -19.63
CA ILE A 68 -2.97 -17.31 -18.72
C ILE A 68 -1.76 -16.46 -18.31
N SER A 69 -0.62 -17.08 -18.00
CA SER A 69 0.62 -16.35 -17.69
C SER A 69 1.09 -15.47 -18.84
N LEU A 70 0.94 -15.91 -20.09
CA LEU A 70 1.28 -15.09 -21.24
C LEU A 70 0.38 -13.85 -21.34
N VAL A 71 -0.93 -14.03 -21.20
CA VAL A 71 -1.90 -12.92 -21.28
C VAL A 71 -1.66 -11.93 -20.14
N THR A 72 -1.52 -12.41 -18.90
CA THR A 72 -1.22 -11.56 -17.74
C THR A 72 0.13 -10.86 -17.89
N GLY A 73 1.16 -11.55 -18.38
CA GLY A 73 2.46 -10.98 -18.63
C GLY A 73 2.44 -9.85 -19.66
N ILE A 74 1.77 -10.04 -20.80
CA ILE A 74 1.61 -8.98 -21.81
C ILE A 74 0.85 -7.78 -21.24
N LEU A 75 -0.27 -8.01 -20.54
CA LEU A 75 -1.04 -6.93 -19.92
C LEU A 75 -0.21 -6.17 -18.86
N SER A 76 0.56 -6.87 -18.05
CA SER A 76 1.43 -6.28 -17.02
C SER A 76 2.55 -5.44 -17.64
N VAL A 77 3.17 -5.91 -18.72
CA VAL A 77 4.19 -5.15 -19.47
C VAL A 77 3.59 -3.88 -20.06
N LEU A 78 2.43 -3.98 -20.73
CA LEU A 78 1.75 -2.83 -21.32
C LEU A 78 1.34 -1.81 -20.24
N ALA A 79 0.76 -2.28 -19.14
CA ALA A 79 0.40 -1.43 -18.00
C ALA A 79 1.63 -0.77 -17.37
N GLY A 80 2.72 -1.53 -17.15
CA GLY A 80 3.98 -1.03 -16.62
C GLY A 80 4.59 0.06 -17.51
N CYS A 81 4.65 -0.16 -18.82
CA CYS A 81 5.12 0.84 -19.77
C CYS A 81 4.24 2.11 -19.76
N ALA A 82 2.92 1.96 -19.71
CA ALA A 82 2.00 3.10 -19.67
C ALA A 82 2.17 3.92 -18.38
N LEU A 83 2.32 3.27 -17.23
CA LEU A 83 2.50 3.93 -15.93
C LEU A 83 3.86 4.63 -15.81
N ILE A 84 4.91 4.09 -16.44
CA ILE A 84 6.23 4.74 -16.47
C ILE A 84 6.22 5.94 -17.41
N ALA A 85 5.62 5.80 -18.60
CA ALA A 85 5.57 6.86 -19.59
C ALA A 85 4.63 8.02 -19.15
N HIS A 86 3.52 7.68 -18.52
CA HIS A 86 2.47 8.62 -18.12
C HIS A 86 1.95 8.32 -16.70
N PRO A 87 2.71 8.65 -15.63
CA PRO A 87 2.31 8.38 -14.25
C PRO A 87 0.97 9.04 -13.88
N GLU A 88 0.61 10.12 -14.56
CA GLU A 88 -0.67 10.83 -14.36
C GLU A 88 -1.90 9.94 -14.65
N ILE A 89 -1.77 8.95 -15.55
CA ILE A 89 -2.85 7.99 -15.81
C ILE A 89 -3.12 7.16 -14.55
N GLY A 90 -2.08 6.65 -13.92
CA GLY A 90 -2.18 5.90 -12.67
C GLY A 90 -2.72 6.75 -11.52
N LEU A 91 -2.27 8.00 -11.40
CA LEU A 91 -2.80 8.95 -10.41
C LEU A 91 -4.29 9.19 -10.60
N ASN A 92 -4.75 9.45 -11.84
CA ASN A 92 -6.16 9.69 -12.12
C ASN A 92 -7.03 8.46 -11.80
N LEU A 93 -6.52 7.25 -12.06
CA LEU A 93 -7.20 6.00 -11.66
C LEU A 93 -7.28 5.87 -10.14
N LEU A 94 -6.22 6.19 -9.42
CA LEU A 94 -6.22 6.17 -7.96
C LEU A 94 -7.24 7.15 -7.37
N LEU A 95 -7.37 8.37 -7.95
CA LEU A 95 -8.34 9.37 -7.50
C LEU A 95 -9.79 8.89 -7.57
N ILE A 96 -10.11 7.96 -8.46
CA ILE A 96 -11.45 7.39 -8.60
C ILE A 96 -11.60 6.13 -7.75
N ILE A 97 -10.63 5.23 -7.83
CA ILE A 97 -10.70 3.91 -7.17
C ILE A 97 -10.60 4.04 -5.65
N PHE A 98 -9.74 4.92 -5.16
CA PHE A 98 -9.50 5.06 -3.73
C PHE A 98 -10.73 5.52 -2.93
N PRO A 99 -11.46 6.59 -3.31
CA PRO A 99 -12.68 6.97 -2.61
C PRO A 99 -13.73 5.87 -2.59
N ILE A 100 -13.89 5.13 -3.70
CA ILE A 100 -14.84 4.01 -3.78
C ILE A 100 -14.44 2.89 -2.81
N TRP A 101 -13.16 2.52 -2.80
CA TRP A 101 -12.63 1.53 -1.86
C TRP A 101 -12.80 1.99 -0.42
N PHE A 102 -12.50 3.26 -0.12
CA PHE A 102 -12.61 3.84 1.21
C PHE A 102 -14.06 3.85 1.71
N LEU A 103 -15.01 4.25 0.87
CA LEU A 103 -16.44 4.19 1.16
C LEU A 103 -16.89 2.77 1.47
N THR A 104 -16.51 1.81 0.62
CA THR A 104 -16.84 0.40 0.81
C THR A 104 -16.30 -0.12 2.14
N HIS A 105 -15.09 0.29 2.51
CA HIS A 105 -14.46 -0.08 3.78
C HIS A 105 -15.20 0.51 4.99
N CYS A 106 -15.60 1.79 4.94
CA CYS A 106 -16.39 2.42 5.99
C CYS A 106 -17.76 1.75 6.16
N ILE A 107 -18.45 1.46 5.04
CA ILE A 107 -19.73 0.76 5.06
C ILE A 107 -19.59 -0.64 5.64
N SER A 108 -18.57 -1.40 5.22
CA SER A 108 -18.29 -2.73 5.74
C SER A 108 -18.05 -2.71 7.26
N ARG A 109 -17.32 -1.73 7.78
CA ARG A 109 -17.12 -1.60 9.23
C ARG A 109 -18.40 -1.28 9.99
N LEU A 110 -19.34 -0.54 9.41
CA LEU A 110 -20.64 -0.27 10.02
C LEU A 110 -21.47 -1.55 10.19
N THR A 111 -21.39 -2.50 9.25
CA THR A 111 -22.12 -3.78 9.37
C THR A 111 -21.61 -4.64 10.54
N HIS A 112 -20.36 -4.46 10.95
CA HIS A 112 -19.73 -5.22 12.06
C HIS A 112 -19.77 -4.51 13.41
N LEU A 113 -20.46 -3.35 13.53
CA LEU A 113 -20.55 -2.56 14.75
C LEU A 113 -21.08 -3.33 15.97
N ASN A 114 -22.02 -4.26 15.77
CA ASN A 114 -22.57 -5.08 16.85
C ASN A 114 -21.49 -5.96 17.51
N ILE A 115 -20.51 -6.44 16.73
CA ILE A 115 -19.39 -7.23 17.25
C ILE A 115 -18.48 -6.34 18.10
N VAL A 116 -18.20 -5.11 17.63
CA VAL A 116 -17.40 -4.13 18.39
C VAL A 116 -18.04 -3.81 19.74
N ARG A 117 -19.36 -3.66 19.78
CA ARG A 117 -20.12 -3.43 21.02
C ARG A 117 -19.98 -4.57 22.00
N LEU A 118 -20.01 -5.83 21.52
CA LEU A 118 -19.91 -7.03 22.36
C LEU A 118 -18.50 -7.22 22.94
N VAL A 119 -17.46 -6.95 22.13
CA VAL A 119 -16.07 -7.22 22.51
C VAL A 119 -15.42 -6.05 23.23
N ALA A 120 -15.63 -4.82 22.76
CA ALA A 120 -14.91 -3.63 23.22
C ALA A 120 -15.79 -2.63 24.01
N GLY A 121 -17.08 -2.93 24.21
CA GLY A 121 -17.99 -2.14 25.03
C GLY A 121 -18.62 -0.95 24.31
N LYS A 122 -19.50 -0.23 25.06
CA LYS A 122 -20.32 0.88 24.51
C LYS A 122 -19.49 2.07 24.00
N GLY A 123 -18.38 2.39 24.65
CA GLY A 123 -17.53 3.54 24.28
C GLY A 123 -16.90 3.34 22.90
N SER A 124 -16.32 2.17 22.66
CA SER A 124 -15.73 1.80 21.37
C SER A 124 -16.78 1.73 20.26
N TYR A 125 -18.00 1.31 20.57
CA TYR A 125 -19.11 1.31 19.61
C TYR A 125 -19.39 2.73 19.09
N TYR A 126 -19.61 3.72 19.97
CA TYR A 126 -19.91 5.09 19.55
C TYR A 126 -18.73 5.74 18.82
N LEU A 127 -17.51 5.50 19.29
CA LEU A 127 -16.30 6.01 18.61
C LEU A 127 -16.19 5.47 17.20
N THR A 128 -16.34 4.15 17.03
CA THR A 128 -16.30 3.50 15.72
C THR A 128 -17.44 3.95 14.80
N LEU A 129 -18.64 4.12 15.35
CA LEU A 129 -19.80 4.63 14.62
C LEU A 129 -19.53 6.03 14.06
N ILE A 130 -19.12 6.97 14.93
CA ILE A 130 -18.84 8.36 14.53
C ILE A 130 -17.71 8.40 13.50
N ALA A 131 -16.62 7.67 13.75
CA ALA A 131 -15.48 7.63 12.84
C ALA A 131 -15.86 7.13 11.43
N ASN A 132 -16.68 6.06 11.34
CA ASN A 132 -17.10 5.52 10.04
C ASN A 132 -18.14 6.41 9.35
N VAL A 133 -19.06 7.05 10.08
CA VAL A 133 -20.00 8.02 9.50
C VAL A 133 -19.24 9.23 8.94
N LEU A 134 -18.28 9.79 9.69
CA LEU A 134 -17.40 10.84 9.18
C LEU A 134 -16.58 10.36 7.98
N GLY A 135 -16.10 9.12 8.02
CA GLY A 135 -15.39 8.50 6.89
C GLY A 135 -16.24 8.41 5.64
N ILE A 136 -17.52 8.07 5.74
CA ILE A 136 -18.45 8.06 4.59
C ILE A 136 -18.61 9.48 4.01
N VAL A 137 -18.81 10.48 4.87
CA VAL A 137 -18.92 11.89 4.43
C VAL A 137 -17.64 12.32 3.70
N LEU A 138 -16.47 12.02 4.27
CA LEU A 138 -15.18 12.29 3.63
C LEU A 138 -15.02 11.55 2.30
N GLY A 139 -15.36 10.26 2.25
CA GLY A 139 -15.28 9.46 1.03
C GLY A 139 -16.17 10.00 -0.10
N VAL A 140 -17.36 10.50 0.22
CA VAL A 140 -18.23 11.18 -0.76
C VAL A 140 -17.60 12.50 -1.21
N LEU A 141 -17.07 13.31 -0.29
CA LEU A 141 -16.39 14.58 -0.65
C LEU A 141 -15.18 14.35 -1.54
N MET A 142 -14.42 13.27 -1.33
CA MET A 142 -13.27 12.90 -2.16
C MET A 142 -13.64 12.63 -3.62
N LEU A 143 -14.86 12.17 -3.92
CA LEU A 143 -15.32 11.97 -5.30
C LEU A 143 -15.52 13.29 -6.04
N PHE A 144 -15.81 14.37 -5.31
CA PHE A 144 -16.02 15.69 -5.90
C PHE A 144 -14.76 16.58 -5.90
N ASP A 145 -13.85 16.34 -4.96
CA ASP A 145 -12.61 17.11 -4.82
C ASP A 145 -11.37 16.21 -4.91
N PRO A 146 -10.67 16.22 -6.06
CA PRO A 146 -9.43 15.46 -6.24
C PRO A 146 -8.33 15.84 -5.24
N MET A 147 -8.29 17.12 -4.80
CA MET A 147 -7.28 17.57 -3.84
C MET A 147 -7.45 16.87 -2.48
N LEU A 148 -8.70 16.72 -2.04
CA LEU A 148 -9.03 16.00 -0.82
C LEU A 148 -8.63 14.53 -0.91
N SER A 149 -8.80 13.89 -2.07
CA SER A 149 -8.35 12.52 -2.32
C SER A 149 -6.83 12.40 -2.18
N PHE A 150 -6.04 13.30 -2.76
CA PHE A 150 -4.58 13.29 -2.61
C PHE A 150 -4.14 13.43 -1.15
N VAL A 151 -4.71 14.38 -0.43
CA VAL A 151 -4.38 14.61 0.98
C VAL A 151 -4.74 13.40 1.84
N SER A 152 -5.91 12.82 1.62
CA SER A 152 -6.35 11.65 2.40
C SER A 152 -5.54 10.40 2.11
N MET A 153 -5.21 10.12 0.84
CA MET A 153 -4.30 9.03 0.48
C MET A 153 -2.92 9.24 1.08
N GLY A 154 -2.37 10.44 0.94
CA GLY A 154 -1.08 10.79 1.48
C GLY A 154 -1.03 10.66 3.00
N ALA A 155 -2.10 11.05 3.70
CA ALA A 155 -2.22 10.90 5.15
C ALA A 155 -2.25 9.42 5.56
N LEU A 156 -3.03 8.57 4.87
CA LEU A 156 -3.08 7.14 5.16
C LEU A 156 -1.74 6.47 4.89
N ILE A 157 -1.20 6.62 3.68
CA ILE A 157 0.07 5.98 3.30
C ILE A 157 1.22 6.54 4.14
N GLY A 158 1.28 7.85 4.34
CA GLY A 158 2.32 8.48 5.13
C GLY A 158 2.30 8.05 6.60
N SER A 159 1.11 7.93 7.21
CA SER A 159 0.98 7.41 8.58
C SER A 159 1.39 5.95 8.69
N ASP A 160 1.01 5.10 7.74
CA ASP A 160 1.42 3.69 7.72
C ASP A 160 2.94 3.55 7.58
N LEU A 161 3.57 4.32 6.70
CA LEU A 161 5.03 4.31 6.54
C LEU A 161 5.76 4.76 7.82
N ILE A 162 5.22 5.77 8.53
CA ILE A 162 5.78 6.22 9.81
C ILE A 162 5.62 5.12 10.87
N LEU A 163 4.47 4.47 10.95
CA LEU A 163 4.24 3.38 11.89
C LEU A 163 5.18 2.20 11.62
N LEU A 164 5.32 1.77 10.37
CA LEU A 164 6.25 0.71 9.96
C LEU A 164 7.71 1.09 10.26
N GLY A 165 8.08 2.35 10.00
CA GLY A 165 9.42 2.86 10.32
C GLY A 165 9.71 2.85 11.81
N MET A 166 8.74 3.25 12.65
CA MET A 166 8.86 3.16 14.11
C MET A 166 8.97 1.70 14.57
N GLU A 167 8.15 0.81 14.03
CA GLU A 167 8.17 -0.61 14.34
C GLU A 167 9.54 -1.22 14.03
N SER A 168 10.11 -0.95 12.84
CA SER A 168 11.43 -1.43 12.44
C SER A 168 12.54 -0.96 13.39
N ILE A 169 12.48 0.30 13.84
CA ILE A 169 13.43 0.84 14.83
C ILE A 169 13.28 0.17 16.19
N VAL A 170 12.04 -0.07 16.64
CA VAL A 170 11.76 -0.77 17.91
C VAL A 170 12.29 -2.20 17.86
N PHE A 171 12.14 -2.90 16.75
CA PHE A 171 12.71 -4.24 16.55
C PHE A 171 14.25 -4.21 16.64
N PHE A 172 14.88 -3.23 16.00
CA PHE A 172 16.34 -3.07 16.12
C PHE A 172 16.78 -2.87 17.58
N ILE A 173 16.13 -1.97 18.33
CA ILE A 173 16.45 -1.69 19.74
C ILE A 173 16.24 -2.95 20.60
N GLY A 174 15.12 -3.68 20.36
CA GLY A 174 14.81 -4.92 21.05
C GLY A 174 15.89 -5.99 20.81
N ASN A 175 16.31 -6.19 19.57
CA ASN A 175 17.39 -7.11 19.21
C ASN A 175 18.73 -6.73 19.82
N CYS A 176 19.02 -5.43 19.95
CA CYS A 176 20.25 -4.96 20.63
C CYS A 176 20.22 -5.23 22.15
N LYS A 177 19.06 -5.10 22.80
CA LYS A 177 18.91 -5.30 24.25
C LYS A 177 19.05 -6.78 24.66
N TYR A 178 18.48 -7.69 23.87
CA TYR A 178 18.61 -9.14 24.11
C TYR A 178 20.02 -9.70 23.86
N ARG A 179 20.92 -8.91 23.29
CA ARG A 179 22.29 -9.32 22.96
C ARG A 179 23.30 -9.06 24.11
N ASN A 180 22.90 -8.31 25.12
CA ASN A 180 23.78 -7.99 26.27
C ASN A 180 23.54 -8.92 27.47
N TRP A 181 22.81 -10.01 27.26
CA TRP A 181 22.67 -11.15 28.17
C TRP A 181 23.24 -12.40 27.48
#